data_74c6e0dd69e2e6124f2d8f10f75a8fde
#
_entry.id   74c6e0dd69e2e6124f2d8f10f75a8fde
#
_cell.length_a   1.000
_cell.length_b   1.000
_cell.length_c   1.000
_cell.angle_alpha   90.00
_cell.angle_beta   90.00
_cell.angle_gamma   90.00
#
_symmetry.space_group_name_H-M   'P 1'
#
loop_
_entity.id
_entity.type
_entity.pdbx_description
1 polymer ?
#
loop_
_entity_poly.entity_id
_entity_poly.type
_entity_poly.pdbx_seq_one_letter_code
_entity_poly.pdbx_strand_id
1 'polypeptide(L)'
;SLLICFLWILNTSRTFNGYDVGKIFLYGMILAMILYYFFYLWDAYAVLEPIRRYKEQQNRRQREFWSRTGIDKKRFYNNLNYEAGRRYYSRPDVIDYDVIDYTDLQEHEENGRLWVRVELQVRLVYLRKGKIRSEYQKDTLTLCRNDRVMKLNSGIQVIKCPQCNANIDVTKGKCEYCGTKIDSVQEWEVEGAICLNHQIRN
;
A
#
# COMPACT_ATOMS: atom_id res chain seq x y z
N SER A 1 17.24 42.28 -14.87
CA SER A 1 17.35 42.62 -16.25
C SER A 1 16.05 42.69 -17.05
N LEU A 2 14.89 42.36 -16.53
CA LEU A 2 13.57 42.67 -17.11
C LEU A 2 13.37 44.16 -17.31
N LEU A 3 13.89 45.01 -16.40
CA LEU A 3 13.88 46.45 -16.48
C LEU A 3 14.64 47.01 -17.68
N ILE A 4 15.75 46.38 -18.06
CA ILE A 4 16.54 46.77 -19.21
C ILE A 4 15.82 46.45 -20.53
N CYS A 5 15.18 45.30 -20.62
CA CYS A 5 14.32 44.93 -21.75
C CYS A 5 13.11 45.88 -21.87
N PHE A 6 12.51 46.25 -20.76
CA PHE A 6 11.37 47.16 -20.73
C PHE A 6 11.77 48.58 -21.17
N LEU A 7 12.91 49.08 -20.72
CA LEU A 7 13.48 50.37 -21.14
C LEU A 7 13.90 50.37 -22.63
N TRP A 8 14.40 49.28 -23.14
CA TRP A 8 14.73 49.12 -24.54
C TRP A 8 13.48 49.10 -25.43
N ILE A 9 12.40 48.43 -24.99
CA ILE A 9 11.08 48.43 -25.65
C ILE A 9 10.48 49.85 -25.69
N LEU A 10 10.54 50.57 -24.57
CA LEU A 10 10.03 51.93 -24.48
C LEU A 10 10.84 52.91 -25.36
N ASN A 11 12.13 52.74 -25.51
CA ASN A 11 12.98 53.59 -26.35
C ASN A 11 12.76 53.30 -27.85
N THR A 12 12.48 52.06 -28.23
CA THR A 12 12.16 51.68 -29.63
C THR A 12 10.75 52.08 -30.04
N SER A 13 9.84 52.29 -29.08
CA SER A 13 8.43 52.67 -29.37
C SER A 13 8.28 54.09 -29.96
N ARG A 14 9.31 54.94 -29.89
CA ARG A 14 9.31 56.29 -30.49
C ARG A 14 9.41 56.32 -32.03
N THR A 15 9.74 55.18 -32.67
CA THR A 15 9.96 55.07 -34.11
C THR A 15 8.98 54.15 -34.83
N PHE A 16 8.07 53.49 -34.11
CA PHE A 16 7.16 52.53 -34.70
C PHE A 16 5.73 53.05 -34.81
N ASN A 17 5.05 52.75 -35.91
CA ASN A 17 3.64 52.97 -36.11
C ASN A 17 2.84 52.22 -35.01
N GLY A 18 1.76 52.78 -34.49
CA GLY A 18 0.97 52.20 -33.39
C GLY A 18 0.50 50.75 -33.58
N TYR A 19 0.47 50.28 -34.83
CA TYR A 19 0.15 48.89 -35.16
C TYR A 19 1.27 47.90 -34.79
N ASP A 20 2.52 48.29 -34.88
CA ASP A 20 3.68 47.43 -34.54
C ASP A 20 3.90 47.34 -33.02
N VAL A 21 3.59 48.41 -32.29
CA VAL A 21 3.64 48.42 -30.81
C VAL A 21 2.65 47.41 -30.23
N GLY A 22 1.44 47.31 -30.79
CA GLY A 22 0.43 46.32 -30.38
C GLY A 22 0.89 44.86 -30.56
N LYS A 23 1.58 44.56 -31.67
CA LYS A 23 2.13 43.22 -31.90
C LYS A 23 3.25 42.88 -30.93
N ILE A 24 4.16 43.81 -30.63
CA ILE A 24 5.25 43.58 -29.67
C ILE A 24 4.68 43.30 -28.29
N PHE A 25 3.66 44.04 -27.88
CA PHE A 25 2.97 43.81 -26.61
C PHE A 25 2.28 42.44 -26.56
N LEU A 26 1.59 42.07 -27.65
CA LEU A 26 0.93 40.76 -27.76
C LEU A 26 1.94 39.61 -27.68
N TYR A 27 3.06 39.67 -28.41
CA TYR A 27 4.14 38.66 -28.35
C TYR A 27 4.78 38.61 -26.96
N GLY A 28 4.97 39.73 -26.31
CA GLY A 28 5.47 39.83 -24.93
C GLY A 28 4.54 39.12 -23.92
N MET A 29 3.22 39.30 -24.06
CA MET A 29 2.22 38.62 -23.22
C MET A 29 2.23 37.11 -23.45
N ILE A 30 2.27 36.69 -24.73
CA ILE A 30 2.34 35.24 -25.07
C ILE A 30 3.60 34.62 -24.49
N LEU A 31 4.74 35.24 -24.64
CA LEU A 31 6.00 34.74 -24.07
C LEU A 31 5.95 34.67 -22.54
N ALA A 32 5.39 35.69 -21.88
CA ALA A 32 5.20 35.69 -20.42
C ALA A 32 4.30 34.54 -19.97
N MET A 33 3.19 34.26 -20.69
CA MET A 33 2.32 33.12 -20.40
C MET A 33 3.03 31.78 -20.58
N ILE A 34 3.83 31.63 -21.65
CA ILE A 34 4.61 30.40 -21.87
C ILE A 34 5.63 30.18 -20.75
N LEU A 35 6.34 31.23 -20.33
CA LEU A 35 7.30 31.16 -19.24
C LEU A 35 6.62 30.84 -17.91
N TYR A 36 5.47 31.48 -17.62
CA TYR A 36 4.69 31.18 -16.42
C TYR A 36 4.23 29.72 -16.40
N TYR A 37 3.71 29.21 -17.53
CA TYR A 37 3.30 27.82 -17.63
C TYR A 37 4.47 26.84 -17.48
N PHE A 38 5.62 27.17 -18.04
CA PHE A 38 6.84 26.38 -17.89
C PHE A 38 7.28 26.30 -16.41
N PHE A 39 7.30 27.45 -15.69
CA PHE A 39 7.63 27.47 -14.27
C PHE A 39 6.61 26.69 -13.43
N TYR A 40 5.33 26.82 -13.75
CA TYR A 40 4.28 26.05 -13.08
C TYR A 40 4.45 24.54 -13.25
N LEU A 41 4.76 24.08 -14.46
CA LEU A 41 5.04 22.68 -14.72
C LEU A 41 6.31 22.20 -14.01
N TRP A 42 7.33 23.04 -13.95
CA TRP A 42 8.58 22.76 -13.25
C TRP A 42 8.36 22.56 -11.75
N ASP A 43 7.61 23.46 -11.11
CA ASP A 43 7.26 23.31 -9.68
C ASP A 43 6.42 22.07 -9.42
N ALA A 44 5.42 21.79 -10.27
CA ALA A 44 4.62 20.59 -10.18
C ALA A 44 5.49 19.31 -10.31
N TYR A 45 6.44 19.30 -11.25
CA TYR A 45 7.37 18.19 -11.42
C TYR A 45 8.29 18.02 -10.21
N ALA A 46 8.82 19.12 -9.66
CA ALA A 46 9.68 19.10 -8.48
C ALA A 46 8.99 18.49 -7.24
N VAL A 47 7.67 18.70 -7.10
CA VAL A 47 6.87 18.10 -6.02
C VAL A 47 6.54 16.62 -6.28
N LEU A 48 6.23 16.26 -7.53
CA LEU A 48 5.81 14.91 -7.88
C LEU A 48 6.96 13.90 -7.96
N GLU A 49 8.15 14.36 -8.38
CA GLU A 49 9.31 13.48 -8.58
C GLU A 49 9.76 12.74 -7.30
N PRO A 50 9.88 13.36 -6.11
CA PRO A 50 10.23 12.64 -4.90
C PRO A 50 9.17 11.61 -4.50
N ILE A 51 7.87 11.89 -4.73
CA ILE A 51 6.78 10.96 -4.46
C ILE A 51 6.88 9.75 -5.40
N ARG A 52 7.17 9.98 -6.69
CA ARG A 52 7.36 8.93 -7.67
C ARG A 52 8.55 8.03 -7.31
N ARG A 53 9.70 8.62 -6.97
CA ARG A 53 10.90 7.88 -6.55
C ARG A 53 10.64 7.05 -5.29
N TYR A 54 9.92 7.60 -4.32
CA TYR A 54 9.54 6.88 -3.12
C TYR A 54 8.67 5.64 -3.44
N LYS A 55 7.65 5.80 -4.30
CA LYS A 55 6.81 4.67 -4.75
C LYS A 55 7.59 3.62 -5.53
N GLU A 56 8.49 4.05 -6.43
CA GLU A 56 9.34 3.14 -7.19
C GLU A 56 10.28 2.34 -6.27
N GLN A 57 10.84 2.99 -5.26
CA GLN A 57 11.69 2.34 -4.26
C GLN A 57 10.90 1.33 -3.41
N GLN A 58 9.69 1.68 -2.95
CA GLN A 58 8.81 0.74 -2.26
C GLN A 58 8.44 -0.46 -3.12
N ASN A 59 8.05 -0.22 -4.36
CA ASN A 59 7.70 -1.30 -5.30
C ASN A 59 8.90 -2.22 -5.60
N ARG A 60 10.11 -1.66 -5.65
CA ARG A 60 11.35 -2.42 -5.81
C ARG A 60 11.61 -3.30 -4.60
N ARG A 61 11.55 -2.75 -3.38
CA ARG A 61 11.72 -3.50 -2.12
C ARG A 61 10.70 -4.64 -2.01
N GLN A 62 9.44 -4.38 -2.34
CA GLN A 62 8.40 -5.43 -2.35
C GLN A 62 8.71 -6.53 -3.35
N ARG A 63 9.13 -6.20 -4.58
CA ARG A 63 9.50 -7.21 -5.58
C ARG A 63 10.69 -8.06 -5.13
N GLU A 64 11.70 -7.43 -4.56
CA GLU A 64 12.87 -8.11 -3.99
C GLU A 64 12.47 -9.05 -2.85
N PHE A 65 11.58 -8.62 -1.94
CA PHE A 65 11.03 -9.45 -0.87
C PHE A 65 10.35 -10.71 -1.41
N TRP A 66 9.39 -10.57 -2.34
CA TRP A 66 8.67 -11.72 -2.90
C TRP A 66 9.57 -12.67 -3.68
N SER A 67 10.55 -12.13 -4.41
CA SER A 67 11.54 -12.91 -5.16
C SER A 67 12.47 -13.71 -4.24
N ARG A 68 12.93 -13.10 -3.15
CA ARG A 68 13.87 -13.70 -2.21
C ARG A 68 13.21 -14.75 -1.34
N THR A 69 12.03 -14.47 -0.81
CA THR A 69 11.33 -15.38 0.12
C THR A 69 10.62 -16.53 -0.56
N GLY A 70 10.35 -16.44 -1.87
CA GLY A 70 9.58 -17.43 -2.60
C GLY A 70 8.14 -17.61 -2.11
N ILE A 71 7.62 -16.66 -1.34
CA ILE A 71 6.27 -16.69 -0.80
C ILE A 71 5.27 -16.37 -1.93
N ASP A 72 4.19 -17.15 -2.03
CA ASP A 72 3.07 -16.83 -2.91
C ASP A 72 2.34 -15.59 -2.40
N LYS A 73 2.54 -14.48 -3.12
CA LYS A 73 1.97 -13.17 -2.78
C LYS A 73 0.45 -13.22 -2.58
N LYS A 74 -0.27 -13.91 -3.47
CA LYS A 74 -1.73 -13.98 -3.43
C LYS A 74 -2.21 -14.72 -2.19
N ARG A 75 -1.60 -15.87 -1.90
CA ARG A 75 -1.93 -16.66 -0.71
C ARG A 75 -1.60 -15.93 0.57
N PHE A 76 -0.45 -15.25 0.62
CA PHE A 76 -0.06 -14.45 1.78
C PHE A 76 -1.07 -13.36 2.09
N TYR A 77 -1.47 -12.55 1.10
CA TYR A 77 -2.47 -11.51 1.32
C TYR A 77 -3.86 -12.05 1.65
N ASN A 78 -4.25 -13.21 1.11
CA ASN A 78 -5.51 -13.84 1.49
C ASN A 78 -5.50 -14.25 2.98
N ASN A 79 -4.40 -14.86 3.45
CA ASN A 79 -4.24 -15.21 4.87
C ASN A 79 -4.22 -13.94 5.75
N LEU A 80 -3.49 -12.92 5.33
CA LEU A 80 -3.41 -11.64 6.04
C LEU A 80 -4.79 -10.99 6.18
N ASN A 81 -5.57 -10.96 5.10
CA ASN A 81 -6.94 -10.41 5.13
C ASN A 81 -7.87 -11.21 6.04
N TYR A 82 -7.76 -12.53 6.03
CA TYR A 82 -8.55 -13.37 6.92
C TYR A 82 -8.20 -13.11 8.39
N GLU A 83 -6.91 -13.06 8.73
CA GLU A 83 -6.48 -12.79 10.09
C GLU A 83 -6.80 -11.36 10.54
N ALA A 84 -6.68 -10.39 9.66
CA ALA A 84 -7.13 -9.02 9.90
C ALA A 84 -8.62 -8.98 10.18
N GLY A 85 -9.44 -9.68 9.37
CA GLY A 85 -10.87 -9.80 9.56
C GLY A 85 -11.22 -10.41 10.91
N ARG A 86 -10.59 -11.53 11.26
CA ARG A 86 -10.81 -12.19 12.56
C ARG A 86 -10.50 -11.24 13.72
N ARG A 87 -9.42 -10.45 13.61
CA ARG A 87 -9.03 -9.49 14.63
C ARG A 87 -10.00 -8.31 14.76
N TYR A 88 -10.38 -7.69 13.64
CA TYR A 88 -11.23 -6.50 13.68
C TYR A 88 -12.67 -6.84 14.06
N TYR A 89 -13.25 -7.92 13.53
CA TYR A 89 -14.59 -8.37 13.90
C TYR A 89 -14.69 -8.97 15.31
N SER A 90 -13.58 -9.28 15.96
CA SER A 90 -13.61 -9.65 17.39
C SER A 90 -13.92 -8.45 18.30
N ARG A 91 -13.84 -7.22 17.78
CA ARG A 91 -14.17 -5.98 18.51
C ARG A 91 -15.67 -5.71 18.39
N PRO A 92 -16.41 -5.62 19.51
CA PRO A 92 -17.87 -5.54 19.47
C PRO A 92 -18.42 -4.24 18.89
N ASP A 93 -17.61 -3.19 18.82
CA ASP A 93 -17.99 -1.88 18.29
C ASP A 93 -17.65 -1.71 16.80
N VAL A 94 -16.87 -2.62 16.21
CA VAL A 94 -16.51 -2.58 14.78
C VAL A 94 -17.59 -3.30 13.98
N ILE A 95 -18.20 -2.59 13.04
CA ILE A 95 -19.22 -3.12 12.13
C ILE A 95 -18.69 -3.42 10.74
N ASP A 96 -17.59 -2.76 10.35
CA ASP A 96 -16.95 -2.97 9.05
C ASP A 96 -15.49 -2.53 9.09
N TYR A 97 -14.67 -3.07 8.18
CA TYR A 97 -13.29 -2.65 7.99
C TYR A 97 -12.88 -2.76 6.52
N ASP A 98 -11.89 -1.96 6.14
CA ASP A 98 -11.31 -1.95 4.80
C ASP A 98 -9.80 -1.77 4.90
N VAL A 99 -9.03 -2.68 4.32
CA VAL A 99 -7.58 -2.56 4.26
C VAL A 99 -7.22 -1.74 3.03
N ILE A 100 -6.74 -0.53 3.28
CA ILE A 100 -6.45 0.45 2.23
C ILE A 100 -5.10 0.16 1.58
N ASP A 101 -4.09 -0.16 2.41
CA ASP A 101 -2.72 -0.37 1.93
C ASP A 101 -1.94 -1.32 2.83
N TYR A 102 -0.94 -1.96 2.25
CA TYR A 102 0.03 -2.83 2.91
C TYR A 102 1.41 -2.25 2.68
N THR A 103 2.06 -1.84 3.76
CA THR A 103 3.38 -1.23 3.70
C THR A 103 4.39 -2.00 4.56
N ASP A 104 5.65 -1.75 4.31
CA ASP A 104 6.79 -2.16 5.13
C ASP A 104 6.83 -3.66 5.49
N LEU A 105 6.89 -4.52 4.44
CA LEU A 105 7.10 -5.95 4.61
C LEU A 105 8.54 -6.21 5.09
N GLN A 106 8.67 -6.72 6.30
CA GLN A 106 9.95 -7.12 6.89
C GLN A 106 9.91 -8.60 7.24
N GLU A 107 10.94 -9.33 6.82
CA GLU A 107 11.10 -10.73 7.19
C GLU A 107 12.12 -10.89 8.32
N HIS A 108 11.89 -11.88 9.14
CA HIS A 108 12.80 -12.32 10.17
C HIS A 108 12.71 -13.84 10.30
N GLU A 109 13.84 -14.52 10.34
CA GLU A 109 13.89 -15.95 10.57
C GLU A 109 14.50 -16.21 11.95
N GLU A 110 13.75 -16.90 12.79
CA GLU A 110 14.16 -17.28 14.12
C GLU A 110 13.75 -18.73 14.42
N ASN A 111 14.71 -19.52 14.93
CA ASN A 111 14.50 -20.93 15.24
C ASN A 111 13.94 -21.79 14.08
N GLY A 112 14.33 -21.46 12.83
CA GLY A 112 13.86 -22.13 11.62
C GLY A 112 12.45 -21.75 11.19
N ARG A 113 11.82 -20.79 11.86
CA ARG A 113 10.52 -20.24 11.48
C ARG A 113 10.66 -18.91 10.78
N LEU A 114 9.87 -18.72 9.73
CA LEU A 114 9.82 -17.47 8.99
C LEU A 114 8.69 -16.59 9.52
N TRP A 115 9.08 -15.39 9.95
CA TRP A 115 8.19 -14.34 10.42
C TRP A 115 8.12 -13.23 9.39
N VAL A 116 6.95 -12.69 9.19
CA VAL A 116 6.76 -11.53 8.31
C VAL A 116 5.97 -10.47 9.05
N ARG A 117 6.59 -9.31 9.22
CA ARG A 117 5.95 -8.12 9.76
C ARG A 117 5.37 -7.29 8.63
N VAL A 118 4.12 -6.90 8.76
CA VAL A 118 3.39 -6.08 7.77
C VAL A 118 2.74 -4.91 8.47
N GLU A 119 2.95 -3.71 7.96
CA GLU A 119 2.15 -2.55 8.35
C GLU A 119 0.89 -2.47 7.48
N LEU A 120 -0.25 -2.30 8.12
CA LEU A 120 -1.57 -2.15 7.49
C LEU A 120 -2.08 -0.74 7.69
N GLN A 121 -2.60 -0.13 6.64
CA GLN A 121 -3.47 1.02 6.76
C GLN A 121 -4.92 0.56 6.66
N VAL A 122 -5.67 0.72 7.74
CA VAL A 122 -7.03 0.20 7.86
C VAL A 122 -8.00 1.33 8.12
N ARG A 123 -9.12 1.31 7.42
CA ARG A 123 -10.30 2.10 7.76
C ARG A 123 -11.24 1.20 8.56
N LEU A 124 -11.54 1.57 9.79
CA LEU A 124 -12.52 0.89 10.63
C LEU A 124 -13.78 1.72 10.70
N VAL A 125 -14.91 1.03 10.67
CA VAL A 125 -16.24 1.63 10.83
C VAL A 125 -16.83 1.13 12.13
N TYR A 126 -17.20 2.03 13.02
CA TYR A 126 -17.71 1.73 14.36
C TYR A 126 -19.15 2.15 14.54
N LEU A 127 -19.85 1.42 15.37
CA LEU A 127 -21.14 1.84 15.93
C LEU A 127 -20.94 2.20 17.40
N ARG A 128 -20.82 3.49 17.70
CA ARG A 128 -20.67 3.98 19.08
C ARG A 128 -21.80 4.94 19.43
N LYS A 129 -22.48 4.70 20.55
CA LYS A 129 -23.60 5.52 21.05
C LYS A 129 -24.67 5.79 19.97
N GLY A 130 -25.03 4.78 19.17
CA GLY A 130 -26.01 4.88 18.08
C GLY A 130 -25.56 5.70 16.86
N LYS A 131 -24.27 6.07 16.77
CA LYS A 131 -23.71 6.80 15.62
C LYS A 131 -22.63 5.98 14.93
N ILE A 132 -22.68 5.95 13.60
CA ILE A 132 -21.65 5.35 12.77
C ILE A 132 -20.52 6.37 12.62
N ARG A 133 -19.29 5.94 12.87
CA ARG A 133 -18.07 6.72 12.70
C ARG A 133 -17.02 5.89 11.99
N SER A 134 -16.21 6.52 11.17
CA SER A 134 -15.06 5.89 10.55
C SER A 134 -13.76 6.45 11.10
N GLU A 135 -12.77 5.59 11.18
CA GLU A 135 -11.47 5.89 11.74
C GLU A 135 -10.38 5.24 10.89
N TYR A 136 -9.27 5.95 10.68
CA TYR A 136 -8.10 5.43 10.01
C TYR A 136 -7.03 5.11 11.04
N GLN A 137 -6.54 3.89 11.02
CA GLN A 137 -5.44 3.49 11.90
C GLN A 137 -4.34 2.76 11.12
N LYS A 138 -3.14 2.80 11.67
CA LYS A 138 -2.03 1.98 11.22
C LYS A 138 -1.78 0.89 12.24
N ASP A 139 -1.85 -0.34 11.78
CA ASP A 139 -1.58 -1.52 12.60
C ASP A 139 -0.38 -2.27 12.03
N THR A 140 0.42 -2.84 12.92
CA THR A 140 1.45 -3.80 12.53
C THR A 140 1.00 -5.19 12.91
N LEU A 141 0.95 -6.08 11.94
CA LEU A 141 0.73 -7.51 12.16
C LEU A 141 2.03 -8.26 11.92
N THR A 142 2.32 -9.18 12.83
CA THR A 142 3.44 -10.12 12.69
C THR A 142 2.85 -11.50 12.45
N LEU A 143 3.10 -12.06 11.27
CA LEU A 143 2.66 -13.38 10.88
C LEU A 143 3.83 -14.35 10.99
N CYS A 144 3.56 -15.52 11.54
CA CYS A 144 4.48 -16.64 11.56
C CYS A 144 4.01 -17.70 10.57
N ARG A 145 4.96 -18.29 9.84
CA ARG A 145 4.63 -19.42 8.97
C ARG A 145 4.30 -20.64 9.80
N ASN A 146 3.17 -21.25 9.50
CA ASN A 146 2.72 -22.44 10.20
C ASN A 146 3.53 -23.68 9.75
N ASP A 147 4.35 -24.22 10.63
CA ASP A 147 5.18 -25.40 10.35
C ASP A 147 4.38 -26.68 10.16
N ARG A 148 3.08 -26.66 10.51
CA ARG A 148 2.19 -27.82 10.30
C ARG A 148 1.83 -28.02 8.83
N VAL A 149 2.03 -26.97 8.01
CA VAL A 149 1.75 -27.03 6.57
C VAL A 149 3.01 -27.42 5.82
N MET A 150 3.08 -28.64 5.34
CA MET A 150 4.17 -29.12 4.51
C MET A 150 3.82 -28.96 3.02
N LYS A 151 4.74 -28.39 2.24
CA LYS A 151 4.63 -28.34 0.77
C LYS A 151 5.32 -29.56 0.19
N LEU A 152 4.60 -30.38 -0.56
CA LEU A 152 5.18 -31.38 -1.42
C LEU A 152 5.66 -30.75 -2.74
N ASN A 153 6.65 -31.36 -3.39
CA ASN A 153 7.20 -30.92 -4.67
C ASN A 153 6.16 -30.74 -5.79
N SER A 154 4.95 -31.34 -5.61
CA SER A 154 3.79 -31.19 -6.49
C SER A 154 2.96 -29.94 -6.27
N GLY A 155 3.34 -29.07 -5.32
CA GLY A 155 2.55 -27.89 -4.94
C GLY A 155 1.34 -28.19 -4.04
N ILE A 156 1.09 -29.45 -3.69
CA ILE A 156 0.04 -29.88 -2.77
C ILE A 156 0.45 -29.53 -1.34
N GLN A 157 -0.44 -28.91 -0.60
CA GLN A 157 -0.23 -28.63 0.82
C GLN A 157 -0.78 -29.78 1.66
N VAL A 158 0.07 -30.36 2.49
CA VAL A 158 -0.26 -31.52 3.31
C VAL A 158 -0.05 -31.17 4.78
N ILE A 159 -1.00 -31.57 5.61
CA ILE A 159 -0.86 -31.54 7.07
C ILE A 159 -1.09 -32.92 7.65
N LYS A 160 -0.68 -33.10 8.89
CA LYS A 160 -1.07 -34.29 9.66
C LYS A 160 -2.47 -34.11 10.26
N CYS A 161 -3.31 -35.12 10.08
CA CYS A 161 -4.63 -35.11 10.69
C CYS A 161 -4.51 -35.09 12.23
N PRO A 162 -5.17 -34.17 12.93
CA PRO A 162 -5.10 -34.10 14.40
C PRO A 162 -5.68 -35.34 15.10
N GLN A 163 -6.56 -36.08 14.41
CA GLN A 163 -7.21 -37.25 14.99
C GLN A 163 -6.48 -38.58 14.70
N CYS A 164 -6.06 -38.80 13.46
CA CYS A 164 -5.48 -40.07 13.07
C CYS A 164 -4.01 -39.97 12.59
N ASN A 165 -3.41 -38.80 12.62
CA ASN A 165 -2.04 -38.47 12.22
C ASN A 165 -1.69 -38.83 10.75
N ALA A 166 -2.67 -39.14 9.90
CA ALA A 166 -2.47 -39.38 8.47
C ALA A 166 -2.14 -38.04 7.75
N ASN A 167 -1.32 -38.14 6.70
CA ASN A 167 -1.08 -37.00 5.83
C ASN A 167 -2.32 -36.70 4.97
N ILE A 168 -2.82 -35.53 5.00
CA ILE A 168 -4.05 -35.13 4.31
C ILE A 168 -3.84 -33.83 3.53
N ASP A 169 -4.51 -33.78 2.39
CA ASP A 169 -4.55 -32.55 1.57
C ASP A 169 -5.52 -31.54 2.21
N VAL A 170 -4.99 -30.37 2.59
CA VAL A 170 -5.77 -29.30 3.21
C VAL A 170 -6.87 -28.74 2.33
N THR A 171 -6.77 -28.92 1.01
CA THR A 171 -7.78 -28.42 0.06
C THR A 171 -9.09 -29.19 0.13
N LYS A 172 -9.09 -30.41 0.71
CA LYS A 172 -10.27 -31.27 0.77
C LYS A 172 -11.20 -31.00 1.95
N GLY A 173 -10.78 -30.17 2.91
CA GLY A 173 -11.61 -29.77 4.06
C GLY A 173 -12.04 -30.89 5.01
N LYS A 174 -11.65 -32.15 4.75
CA LYS A 174 -11.88 -33.32 5.61
C LYS A 174 -10.79 -34.36 5.43
N CYS A 175 -10.51 -35.10 6.48
CA CYS A 175 -9.62 -36.23 6.43
C CYS A 175 -10.25 -37.39 5.65
N GLU A 176 -9.56 -37.90 4.62
CA GLU A 176 -10.05 -39.04 3.82
C GLU A 176 -10.03 -40.37 4.58
N TYR A 177 -9.23 -40.46 5.66
CA TYR A 177 -9.07 -41.70 6.44
C TYR A 177 -10.05 -41.81 7.60
N CYS A 178 -10.27 -40.72 8.36
CA CYS A 178 -11.13 -40.78 9.56
C CYS A 178 -12.38 -39.84 9.49
N GLY A 179 -12.54 -39.11 8.37
CA GLY A 179 -13.69 -38.23 8.16
C GLY A 179 -13.67 -36.94 8.99
N THR A 180 -12.69 -36.74 9.86
CA THR A 180 -12.59 -35.53 10.68
C THR A 180 -12.57 -34.28 9.79
N LYS A 181 -13.47 -33.34 10.08
CA LYS A 181 -13.43 -32.02 9.42
C LYS A 181 -12.15 -31.31 9.80
N ILE A 182 -11.53 -30.74 8.79
CA ILE A 182 -10.28 -29.97 8.93
C ILE A 182 -10.66 -28.55 8.58
N ASP A 183 -10.63 -27.70 9.58
CA ASP A 183 -10.69 -26.28 9.34
C ASP A 183 -9.49 -25.91 8.47
N SER A 184 -9.70 -25.04 7.47
CA SER A 184 -8.65 -24.63 6.54
C SER A 184 -7.43 -24.19 7.33
N VAL A 185 -6.38 -25.02 7.33
CA VAL A 185 -5.14 -24.68 8.03
C VAL A 185 -4.49 -23.56 7.24
N GLN A 186 -4.38 -22.44 7.85
CA GLN A 186 -3.75 -21.28 7.25
C GLN A 186 -2.24 -21.45 7.27
N GLU A 187 -1.62 -21.13 6.14
CA GLU A 187 -0.16 -21.16 6.02
C GLU A 187 0.53 -20.15 6.95
N TRP A 188 -0.20 -19.10 7.34
CA TRP A 188 0.28 -18.01 8.16
C TRP A 188 -0.65 -17.74 9.34
N GLU A 189 -0.09 -17.58 10.52
CA GLU A 189 -0.80 -17.25 11.75
C GLU A 189 -0.31 -15.92 12.32
N VAL A 190 -1.20 -15.10 12.85
CA VAL A 190 -0.83 -13.85 13.54
C VAL A 190 -0.42 -14.18 14.96
N GLU A 191 0.84 -13.92 15.31
CA GLU A 191 1.34 -14.06 16.67
C GLU A 191 1.42 -12.72 17.44
N GLY A 192 1.55 -11.62 16.74
CA GLY A 192 1.64 -10.30 17.36
C GLY A 192 0.95 -9.21 16.55
N ALA A 193 0.39 -8.24 17.25
CA ALA A 193 -0.25 -7.10 16.61
C ALA A 193 -0.14 -5.85 17.47
N ILE A 194 0.35 -4.76 16.88
CA ILE A 194 0.56 -3.47 17.54
C ILE A 194 -0.20 -2.40 16.76
N CYS A 195 -1.04 -1.61 17.47
CA CYS A 195 -1.64 -0.41 16.90
C CYS A 195 -0.64 0.73 16.98
N LEU A 196 -0.15 1.23 15.84
CA LEU A 196 0.92 2.23 15.78
C LEU A 196 0.40 3.67 15.83
N ASN A 197 -0.78 3.91 15.29
CA ASN A 197 -1.33 5.27 15.23
C ASN A 197 -2.85 5.26 15.09
N HIS A 198 -3.51 6.07 15.90
CA HIS A 198 -4.94 6.17 15.99
C HIS A 198 -5.36 7.60 15.60
N GLN A 199 -5.87 7.79 14.38
CA GLN A 199 -6.38 9.08 13.93
C GLN A 199 -7.91 9.05 13.82
N ILE A 200 -8.57 9.75 14.73
CA ILE A 200 -10.03 9.97 14.68
C ILE A 200 -10.31 11.13 13.73
N ARG A 201 -10.99 10.88 12.63
CA ARG A 201 -11.63 11.92 11.82
C ARG A 201 -13.07 12.10 12.29
N ASN A 202 -13.37 13.27 12.83
CA ASN A 202 -14.73 13.71 13.18
C ASN A 202 -15.54 14.05 11.95
#